data_16c99a602c66c122344eeab7406e19d2
#
_entry.id   16c99a602c66c122344eeab7406e19d2
#
_cell.length_a   1.000
_cell.length_b   1.000
_cell.length_c   1.000
_cell.angle_alpha   90.00
_cell.angle_beta   90.00
_cell.angle_gamma   90.00
#
_symmetry.space_group_name_H-M   'P 1'
#
loop_
_entity.id
_entity.type
_entity.pdbx_description
1 polymer ?
#
loop_
_entity_poly.entity_id
_entity_poly.type
_entity_poly.pdbx_seq_one_letter_code
_entity_poly.pdbx_strand_id
1 'polypeptide(L)'
;MGELTASVADEAKRKSSQRRLIQSLLWVIVVITILGGYWFPLLGFTVPVVMVAGLVGGLLKGRFVCGWLCPRGAFFDRVMTPISSRRGIPDFLRNGLFRWTMLVLLMGFMALQIAQNPGDVYHWGRVFWRICVLTTAIGVVLALVLHPRSWCSFCPMGTLQRAAGGEKSPRYLEEGCKGCRACERACPMNLSIIGDKQPGRLHLPDCLKCPECQVACPQQALHF
;
A
#
# COMPACT_ATOMS: atom_id res chain seq x y z
N MET A 1 31.56 -15.31 -3.31
CA MET A 1 30.12 -15.16 -3.60
C MET A 1 29.24 -15.33 -2.37
N GLY A 2 29.57 -16.20 -1.41
CA GLY A 2 28.74 -16.42 -0.21
C GLY A 2 28.65 -15.24 0.79
N GLU A 3 29.69 -14.46 0.95
CA GLU A 3 29.69 -13.29 1.89
C GLU A 3 28.83 -12.14 1.37
N LEU A 4 28.82 -11.88 0.07
CA LEU A 4 28.03 -10.82 -0.55
C LEU A 4 26.51 -11.12 -0.45
N THR A 5 26.12 -12.38 -0.65
CA THR A 5 24.72 -12.82 -0.52
C THR A 5 24.23 -12.77 0.93
N ALA A 6 25.07 -13.11 1.92
CA ALA A 6 24.74 -13.00 3.32
C ALA A 6 24.49 -11.54 3.75
N SER A 7 25.30 -10.59 3.28
CA SER A 7 25.15 -9.16 3.59
C SER A 7 23.86 -8.58 3.03
N VAL A 8 23.45 -8.97 1.82
CA VAL A 8 22.19 -8.54 1.19
C VAL A 8 20.96 -9.08 1.94
N ALA A 9 21.04 -10.34 2.40
CA ALA A 9 19.96 -10.94 3.19
C ALA A 9 19.78 -10.23 4.55
N ASP A 10 20.87 -9.91 5.22
CA ASP A 10 20.82 -9.20 6.51
C ASP A 10 20.32 -7.76 6.35
N GLU A 11 20.70 -7.07 5.27
CA GLU A 11 20.16 -5.76 4.95
C GLU A 11 18.63 -5.82 4.69
N ALA A 12 18.17 -6.82 3.95
CA ALA A 12 16.74 -7.04 3.69
C ALA A 12 15.95 -7.30 4.99
N LYS A 13 16.48 -8.13 5.89
CA LYS A 13 15.92 -8.40 7.22
C LYS A 13 15.86 -7.14 8.07
N ARG A 14 16.92 -6.34 8.08
CA ARG A 14 16.98 -5.07 8.81
C ARG A 14 15.93 -4.09 8.29
N LYS A 15 15.80 -3.95 6.96
CA LYS A 15 14.77 -3.12 6.33
C LYS A 15 13.36 -3.62 6.64
N SER A 16 13.13 -4.94 6.69
CA SER A 16 11.86 -5.52 7.09
C SER A 16 11.52 -5.18 8.54
N SER A 17 12.48 -5.29 9.46
CA SER A 17 12.32 -4.92 10.87
C SER A 17 12.00 -3.44 11.03
N GLN A 18 12.73 -2.55 10.34
CA GLN A 18 12.47 -1.10 10.33
C GLN A 18 11.07 -0.77 9.81
N ARG A 19 10.67 -1.39 8.70
CA ARG A 19 9.31 -1.24 8.16
C ARG A 19 8.26 -1.65 9.20
N ARG A 20 8.48 -2.76 9.88
CA ARG A 20 7.60 -3.25 10.95
C ARG A 20 7.47 -2.26 12.09
N LEU A 21 8.56 -1.69 12.55
CA LEU A 21 8.57 -0.68 13.61
C LEU A 21 7.82 0.59 13.18
N ILE A 22 8.12 1.13 12.00
CA ILE A 22 7.41 2.29 11.45
C ILE A 22 5.91 2.03 11.36
N GLN A 23 5.51 0.89 10.84
CA GLN A 23 4.10 0.54 10.71
C GLN A 23 3.40 0.34 12.07
N SER A 24 4.12 -0.17 13.09
CA SER A 24 3.56 -0.33 14.44
C SER A 24 3.27 1.00 15.15
N LEU A 25 3.89 2.09 14.70
CA LEU A 25 3.58 3.44 15.17
C LEU A 25 2.49 4.11 14.32
N LEU A 26 2.57 3.93 12.99
CA LEU A 26 1.70 4.65 12.05
C LEU A 26 0.23 4.19 12.09
N TRP A 27 -0.07 2.91 12.36
CA TRP A 27 -1.46 2.45 12.40
C TRP A 27 -2.29 3.14 13.48
N VAL A 28 -1.64 3.57 14.58
CA VAL A 28 -2.29 4.29 15.68
C VAL A 28 -2.88 5.62 15.19
N ILE A 29 -2.23 6.29 14.22
CA ILE A 29 -2.72 7.54 13.63
C ILE A 29 -4.10 7.34 12.99
N VAL A 30 -4.34 6.22 12.32
CA VAL A 30 -5.66 5.93 11.73
C VAL A 30 -6.72 5.78 12.81
N VAL A 31 -6.40 5.06 13.89
CA VAL A 31 -7.33 4.88 15.00
C VAL A 31 -7.65 6.22 15.67
N ILE A 32 -6.63 7.03 15.96
CA ILE A 32 -6.81 8.37 16.52
C ILE A 32 -7.64 9.25 15.57
N THR A 33 -7.37 9.22 14.27
CA THR A 33 -8.14 10.00 13.29
C THR A 33 -9.60 9.55 13.24
N ILE A 34 -9.88 8.24 13.25
CA ILE A 34 -11.24 7.72 13.18
C ILE A 34 -12.02 8.03 14.46
N LEU A 35 -11.45 7.77 15.63
CA LEU A 35 -12.10 7.95 16.91
C LEU A 35 -12.16 9.42 17.33
N GLY A 36 -11.04 10.15 17.20
CA GLY A 36 -10.93 11.54 17.62
C GLY A 36 -11.55 12.54 16.66
N GLY A 37 -11.63 12.22 15.36
CA GLY A 37 -12.13 13.15 14.34
C GLY A 37 -13.64 13.46 14.46
N TYR A 38 -14.37 12.68 15.24
CA TYR A 38 -15.75 13.00 15.60
C TYR A 38 -15.83 14.27 16.48
N TRP A 39 -14.95 14.38 17.48
CA TRP A 39 -14.88 15.53 18.39
C TRP A 39 -14.00 16.66 17.83
N PHE A 40 -12.94 16.30 17.13
CA PHE A 40 -11.95 17.23 16.58
C PHE A 40 -11.87 17.09 15.05
N PRO A 41 -12.74 17.79 14.28
CA PRO A 41 -12.77 17.68 12.81
C PRO A 41 -11.44 17.99 12.14
N LEU A 42 -10.60 18.81 12.76
CA LEU A 42 -9.27 19.14 12.24
C LEU A 42 -8.34 17.91 12.09
N LEU A 43 -8.58 16.83 12.85
CA LEU A 43 -7.87 15.56 12.63
C LEU A 43 -8.11 14.97 11.23
N GLY A 44 -9.20 15.33 10.56
CA GLY A 44 -9.46 14.95 9.17
C GLY A 44 -8.38 15.44 8.20
N PHE A 45 -7.68 16.54 8.52
CA PHE A 45 -6.58 17.05 7.69
C PHE A 45 -5.34 16.15 7.64
N THR A 46 -5.25 15.14 8.49
CA THR A 46 -4.23 14.07 8.33
C THR A 46 -4.38 13.36 6.97
N VAL A 47 -5.60 13.29 6.41
CA VAL A 47 -5.86 12.63 5.12
C VAL A 47 -5.18 13.36 3.97
N PRO A 48 -5.43 14.67 3.70
CA PRO A 48 -4.75 15.39 2.64
C PRO A 48 -3.22 15.46 2.85
N VAL A 49 -2.73 15.54 4.08
CA VAL A 49 -1.28 15.49 4.35
C VAL A 49 -0.68 14.17 3.85
N VAL A 50 -1.29 13.04 4.18
CA VAL A 50 -0.85 11.72 3.70
C VAL A 50 -1.02 11.59 2.19
N MET A 51 -2.04 12.23 1.60
CA MET A 51 -2.25 12.24 0.15
C MET A 51 -1.13 12.98 -0.57
N VAL A 52 -0.76 14.18 -0.12
CA VAL A 52 0.35 14.96 -0.68
C VAL A 52 1.67 14.20 -0.54
N ALA A 53 1.97 13.69 0.65
CA ALA A 53 3.15 12.86 0.88
C ALA A 53 3.18 11.63 -0.04
N GLY A 54 2.01 11.00 -0.24
CA GLY A 54 1.83 9.88 -1.16
C GLY A 54 2.11 10.25 -2.62
N LEU A 55 1.62 11.40 -3.07
CA LEU A 55 1.83 11.87 -4.44
C LEU A 55 3.31 12.18 -4.70
N VAL A 56 3.94 12.95 -3.82
CA VAL A 56 5.38 13.29 -3.92
C VAL A 56 6.24 12.02 -3.89
N GLY A 57 5.99 11.13 -2.94
CA GLY A 57 6.70 9.86 -2.86
C GLY A 57 6.45 8.94 -4.07
N GLY A 58 5.26 9.03 -4.66
CA GLY A 58 4.90 8.32 -5.89
C GLY A 58 5.74 8.76 -7.08
N LEU A 59 5.95 10.07 -7.21
CA LEU A 59 6.82 10.66 -8.24
C LEU A 59 8.28 10.24 -8.08
N LEU A 60 8.76 10.02 -6.85
CA LEU A 60 10.15 9.69 -6.58
C LEU A 60 10.45 8.18 -6.66
N LYS A 61 9.69 7.36 -5.94
CA LYS A 61 9.96 5.93 -5.73
C LYS A 61 8.76 5.01 -5.98
N GLY A 62 7.76 5.47 -6.74
CA GLY A 62 6.54 4.71 -7.00
C GLY A 62 5.73 4.46 -5.72
N ARG A 63 5.20 3.26 -5.52
CA ARG A 63 4.30 2.95 -4.39
C ARG A 63 5.01 2.75 -3.03
N PHE A 64 6.20 3.31 -2.87
CA PHE A 64 6.98 3.23 -1.64
C PHE A 64 6.21 3.76 -0.42
N VAL A 65 5.58 4.95 -0.54
CA VAL A 65 4.81 5.55 0.57
C VAL A 65 3.65 4.66 1.00
N CYS A 66 2.94 4.02 0.05
CA CYS A 66 1.89 3.05 0.36
C CYS A 66 2.41 1.83 1.14
N GLY A 67 3.65 1.43 0.89
CA GLY A 67 4.29 0.28 1.54
C GLY A 67 4.86 0.56 2.92
N TRP A 68 5.34 1.79 3.17
CA TRP A 68 6.13 2.12 4.33
C TRP A 68 5.47 3.15 5.26
N LEU A 69 4.90 4.22 4.70
CA LEU A 69 4.49 5.42 5.44
C LEU A 69 2.98 5.63 5.50
N CYS A 70 2.19 4.89 4.72
CA CYS A 70 0.75 5.05 4.74
C CYS A 70 0.15 4.49 6.04
N PRO A 71 -0.47 5.33 6.92
CA PRO A 71 -1.04 4.88 8.19
C PRO A 71 -2.10 3.79 7.99
N ARG A 72 -3.00 3.96 7.00
CA ARG A 72 -4.02 2.97 6.67
C ARG A 72 -3.40 1.67 6.15
N GLY A 73 -2.35 1.76 5.35
CA GLY A 73 -1.60 0.59 4.92
C GLY A 73 -0.96 -0.16 6.08
N ALA A 74 -0.41 0.56 7.05
CA ALA A 74 0.12 0.01 8.28
C ALA A 74 -0.96 -0.68 9.11
N PHE A 75 -2.15 -0.08 9.23
CA PHE A 75 -3.31 -0.70 9.90
C PHE A 75 -3.68 -2.04 9.26
N PHE A 76 -3.80 -2.12 7.94
CA PHE A 76 -4.10 -3.37 7.27
C PHE A 76 -3.01 -4.43 7.43
N ASP A 77 -1.73 -4.05 7.39
CA ASP A 77 -0.63 -4.98 7.57
C ASP A 77 -0.50 -5.50 9.01
N ARG A 78 -0.79 -4.67 10.03
CA ARG A 78 -0.57 -5.02 11.43
C ARG A 78 -1.80 -5.60 12.11
N VAL A 79 -2.96 -4.99 11.89
CA VAL A 79 -4.19 -5.34 12.60
C VAL A 79 -5.00 -6.37 11.80
N MET A 80 -5.13 -6.18 10.48
CA MET A 80 -6.01 -7.03 9.68
C MET A 80 -5.35 -8.32 9.19
N THR A 81 -4.02 -8.33 8.99
CA THR A 81 -3.32 -9.52 8.47
C THR A 81 -3.53 -10.81 9.29
N PRO A 82 -3.52 -10.80 10.64
CA PRO A 82 -3.73 -12.01 11.43
C PRO A 82 -5.17 -12.54 11.38
N ILE A 83 -6.17 -11.69 11.13
CA ILE A 83 -7.59 -12.03 11.15
C ILE A 83 -8.22 -12.18 9.75
N SER A 84 -7.46 -11.84 8.70
CA SER A 84 -7.92 -11.90 7.31
C SER A 84 -7.94 -13.34 6.77
N SER A 85 -8.92 -13.65 5.92
CA SER A 85 -9.03 -14.93 5.23
C SER A 85 -7.91 -15.20 4.19
N ARG A 86 -7.14 -14.20 3.80
CA ARG A 86 -6.05 -14.26 2.81
C ARG A 86 -6.41 -14.98 1.50
N ARG A 87 -7.65 -14.92 1.10
CA ARG A 87 -8.14 -15.39 -0.18
C ARG A 87 -7.56 -14.55 -1.27
N GLY A 88 -6.85 -14.61 -2.15
CA GLY A 88 -6.26 -13.71 -3.17
C GLY A 88 -7.09 -12.45 -3.46
N ILE A 89 -6.46 -11.49 -4.10
CA ILE A 89 -7.13 -10.27 -4.55
C ILE A 89 -7.70 -10.54 -5.95
N PRO A 90 -9.03 -10.44 -6.16
CA PRO A 90 -9.65 -10.66 -7.48
C PRO A 90 -9.09 -9.70 -8.54
N ASP A 91 -8.91 -10.20 -9.75
CA ASP A 91 -8.29 -9.42 -10.83
C ASP A 91 -9.12 -8.21 -11.27
N PHE A 92 -10.44 -8.25 -11.12
CA PHE A 92 -11.29 -7.09 -11.43
C PHE A 92 -10.95 -5.87 -10.57
N LEU A 93 -10.54 -6.05 -9.30
CA LEU A 93 -10.07 -4.95 -8.42
C LEU A 93 -8.75 -4.33 -8.90
N ARG A 94 -8.01 -5.05 -9.73
CA ARG A 94 -6.76 -4.59 -10.34
C ARG A 94 -6.95 -4.01 -11.73
N ASN A 95 -8.15 -4.12 -12.30
CA ASN A 95 -8.46 -3.58 -13.62
C ASN A 95 -8.26 -2.06 -13.63
N GLY A 96 -7.60 -1.57 -14.68
CA GLY A 96 -7.32 -0.14 -14.85
C GLY A 96 -8.58 0.71 -14.88
N LEU A 97 -9.60 0.28 -15.62
CA LEU A 97 -10.89 0.99 -15.71
C LEU A 97 -11.52 1.14 -14.32
N PHE A 98 -11.63 0.05 -13.55
CA PHE A 98 -12.20 0.07 -12.21
C PHE A 98 -11.44 1.02 -11.27
N ARG A 99 -10.12 1.03 -11.33
CA ARG A 99 -9.28 1.91 -10.50
C ARG A 99 -9.48 3.39 -10.81
N TRP A 100 -9.49 3.75 -12.11
CA TRP A 100 -9.72 5.13 -12.53
C TRP A 100 -11.13 5.60 -12.23
N THR A 101 -12.14 4.75 -12.45
CA THR A 101 -13.53 5.05 -12.05
C THR A 101 -13.64 5.31 -10.55
N MET A 102 -13.04 4.47 -9.70
CA MET A 102 -13.03 4.67 -8.25
C MET A 102 -12.29 5.94 -7.84
N LEU A 103 -11.20 6.28 -8.53
CA LEU A 103 -10.48 7.53 -8.29
C LEU A 103 -11.36 8.73 -8.60
N VAL A 104 -11.95 8.79 -9.80
CA VAL A 104 -12.81 9.90 -10.23
C VAL A 104 -14.02 10.03 -9.32
N LEU A 105 -14.67 8.92 -8.99
CA LEU A 105 -15.86 8.91 -8.14
C LEU A 105 -15.56 9.42 -6.73
N LEU A 106 -14.50 8.90 -6.09
CA LEU A 106 -14.12 9.30 -4.73
C LEU A 106 -13.60 10.74 -4.67
N MET A 107 -12.75 11.14 -5.60
CA MET A 107 -12.24 12.51 -5.66
C MET A 107 -13.32 13.51 -6.05
N GLY A 108 -14.17 13.17 -7.01
CA GLY A 108 -15.33 13.98 -7.40
C GLY A 108 -16.32 14.16 -6.26
N PHE A 109 -16.68 13.07 -5.56
CA PHE A 109 -17.54 13.15 -4.38
C PHE A 109 -16.93 14.05 -3.29
N MET A 110 -15.65 13.90 -3.02
CA MET A 110 -14.92 14.74 -2.07
C MET A 110 -14.96 16.22 -2.47
N ALA A 111 -14.68 16.52 -3.74
CA ALA A 111 -14.71 17.89 -4.25
C ALA A 111 -16.11 18.51 -4.18
N LEU A 112 -17.15 17.77 -4.52
CA LEU A 112 -18.55 18.21 -4.41
C LEU A 112 -18.95 18.53 -2.96
N GLN A 113 -18.53 17.69 -2.01
CA GLN A 113 -18.80 17.92 -0.59
C GLN A 113 -18.07 19.17 -0.06
N ILE A 114 -16.84 19.41 -0.47
CA ILE A 114 -16.08 20.61 -0.10
C ILE A 114 -16.70 21.87 -0.71
N ALA A 115 -17.18 21.78 -1.96
CA ALA A 115 -17.81 22.88 -2.68
C ALA A 115 -19.11 23.38 -2.05
N GLN A 116 -19.78 22.57 -1.22
CA GLN A 116 -21.01 22.99 -0.51
C GLN A 116 -20.76 24.11 0.49
N ASN A 117 -19.61 24.13 1.17
CA ASN A 117 -19.22 25.17 2.11
C ASN A 117 -17.71 25.47 1.98
N PRO A 118 -17.30 26.26 0.97
CA PRO A 118 -15.88 26.46 0.65
C PRO A 118 -15.13 27.32 1.69
N GLY A 119 -15.85 28.12 2.51
CA GLY A 119 -15.26 29.00 3.51
C GLY A 119 -15.10 28.36 4.90
N ASP A 120 -15.65 27.18 5.15
CA ASP A 120 -15.62 26.54 6.48
C ASP A 120 -14.57 25.43 6.56
N VAL A 121 -13.46 25.72 7.22
CA VAL A 121 -12.36 24.74 7.44
C VAL A 121 -12.81 23.54 8.27
N TYR A 122 -13.72 23.72 9.23
CA TYR A 122 -14.26 22.62 10.04
C TYR A 122 -15.13 21.69 9.19
N HIS A 123 -15.86 22.24 8.21
CA HIS A 123 -16.60 21.45 7.25
C HIS A 123 -15.66 20.56 6.41
N TRP A 124 -14.56 21.10 5.91
CA TRP A 124 -13.55 20.32 5.16
C TRP A 124 -12.98 19.19 6.00
N GLY A 125 -12.61 19.49 7.26
CA GLY A 125 -12.10 18.47 8.17
C GLY A 125 -13.10 17.31 8.35
N ARG A 126 -14.41 17.63 8.50
CA ARG A 126 -15.49 16.63 8.60
C ARG A 126 -15.65 15.82 7.32
N VAL A 127 -15.52 16.43 6.15
CA VAL A 127 -15.58 15.72 4.86
C VAL A 127 -14.44 14.72 4.75
N PHE A 128 -13.21 15.12 5.01
CA PHE A 128 -12.06 14.23 4.99
C PHE A 128 -12.19 13.09 6.00
N TRP A 129 -12.65 13.40 7.21
CA TRP A 129 -12.88 12.40 8.24
C TRP A 129 -13.94 11.38 7.82
N ARG A 130 -15.11 11.81 7.33
CA ARG A 130 -16.20 10.91 6.88
C ARG A 130 -15.72 9.98 5.77
N ILE A 131 -15.02 10.51 4.77
CA ILE A 131 -14.46 9.70 3.68
C ILE A 131 -13.42 8.71 4.23
N CYS A 132 -12.58 9.12 5.18
CA CYS A 132 -11.61 8.24 5.81
C CYS A 132 -12.30 7.09 6.55
N VAL A 133 -13.32 7.37 7.35
CA VAL A 133 -14.10 6.37 8.09
C VAL A 133 -14.77 5.40 7.13
N LEU A 134 -15.53 5.91 6.16
CA LEU A 134 -16.26 5.10 5.19
C LEU A 134 -15.32 4.17 4.40
N THR A 135 -14.25 4.73 3.84
CA THR A 135 -13.31 3.97 3.02
C THR A 135 -12.47 2.99 3.84
N THR A 136 -12.23 3.29 5.13
CA THR A 136 -11.56 2.35 6.03
C THR A 136 -12.49 1.21 6.42
N ALA A 137 -13.77 1.50 6.70
CA ALA A 137 -14.77 0.48 6.99
C ALA A 137 -14.94 -0.51 5.80
N ILE A 138 -15.09 0.01 4.57
CA ILE A 138 -15.11 -0.82 3.36
C ILE A 138 -13.81 -1.65 3.25
N GLY A 139 -12.66 -1.04 3.50
CA GLY A 139 -11.37 -1.71 3.49
C GLY A 139 -11.27 -2.84 4.53
N VAL A 140 -11.84 -2.67 5.72
CA VAL A 140 -11.90 -3.70 6.78
C VAL A 140 -12.76 -4.88 6.30
N VAL A 141 -13.94 -4.63 5.75
CA VAL A 141 -14.80 -5.70 5.20
C VAL A 141 -14.07 -6.48 4.11
N LEU A 142 -13.43 -5.78 3.16
CA LEU A 142 -12.66 -6.41 2.10
C LEU A 142 -11.43 -7.18 2.64
N ALA A 143 -10.81 -6.70 3.73
CA ALA A 143 -9.71 -7.38 4.36
C ALA A 143 -10.16 -8.69 5.04
N LEU A 144 -11.32 -8.71 5.67
CA LEU A 144 -11.88 -9.91 6.31
C LEU A 144 -12.29 -10.96 5.27
N VAL A 145 -12.95 -10.54 4.20
CA VAL A 145 -13.52 -11.45 3.19
C VAL A 145 -12.49 -11.92 2.18
N LEU A 146 -11.59 -11.06 1.74
CA LEU A 146 -10.65 -11.30 0.63
C LEU A 146 -9.20 -11.31 1.13
N HIS A 147 -8.56 -10.14 1.18
CA HIS A 147 -7.15 -9.99 1.48
C HIS A 147 -6.89 -8.65 2.20
N PRO A 148 -5.95 -8.56 3.16
CA PRO A 148 -5.70 -7.33 3.93
C PRO A 148 -5.49 -6.09 3.07
N ARG A 149 -4.85 -6.25 1.93
CA ARG A 149 -4.52 -5.15 1.00
C ARG A 149 -5.47 -5.02 -0.19
N SER A 150 -6.66 -5.64 -0.16
CA SER A 150 -7.65 -5.54 -1.25
C SER A 150 -8.03 -4.10 -1.56
N TRP A 151 -8.33 -3.28 -0.54
CA TRP A 151 -8.57 -1.85 -0.71
C TRP A 151 -7.41 -1.12 -1.40
N CYS A 152 -6.17 -1.46 -1.06
CA CYS A 152 -4.98 -0.81 -1.62
C CYS A 152 -4.79 -1.05 -3.12
N SER A 153 -5.48 -2.04 -3.69
CA SER A 153 -5.39 -2.35 -5.12
C SER A 153 -6.06 -1.29 -5.98
N PHE A 154 -7.15 -0.68 -5.51
CA PHE A 154 -7.91 0.35 -6.25
C PHE A 154 -8.04 1.68 -5.51
N CYS A 155 -7.38 1.83 -4.38
CA CYS A 155 -7.32 3.10 -3.64
C CYS A 155 -6.87 4.26 -4.55
N PRO A 156 -7.52 5.43 -4.53
CA PRO A 156 -7.15 6.58 -5.35
C PRO A 156 -5.66 6.92 -5.29
N MET A 157 -5.10 6.99 -4.08
CA MET A 157 -3.67 7.28 -3.91
C MET A 157 -2.77 6.16 -4.44
N GLY A 158 -3.18 4.89 -4.30
CA GLY A 158 -2.46 3.76 -4.88
C GLY A 158 -2.48 3.79 -6.42
N THR A 159 -3.59 4.21 -7.01
CA THR A 159 -3.75 4.37 -8.46
C THR A 159 -2.84 5.49 -8.99
N LEU A 160 -2.85 6.67 -8.34
CA LEU A 160 -1.98 7.79 -8.70
C LEU A 160 -0.48 7.44 -8.56
N GLN A 161 -0.08 6.81 -7.46
CA GLN A 161 1.32 6.40 -7.27
C GLN A 161 1.76 5.35 -8.30
N ARG A 162 0.87 4.44 -8.68
CA ARG A 162 1.14 3.49 -9.76
C ARG A 162 1.35 4.19 -11.10
N ALA A 163 0.47 5.12 -11.45
CA ALA A 163 0.56 5.88 -12.70
C ALA A 163 1.80 6.79 -12.74
N ALA A 164 2.12 7.47 -11.61
CA ALA A 164 3.23 8.40 -11.53
C ALA A 164 4.61 7.75 -11.48
N GLY A 165 4.73 6.54 -10.89
CA GLY A 165 6.05 5.95 -10.68
C GLY A 165 6.05 4.45 -10.39
N GLY A 166 5.05 3.71 -10.82
CA GLY A 166 4.95 2.27 -10.56
C GLY A 166 6.15 1.47 -11.06
N GLU A 167 6.79 1.91 -12.13
CA GLU A 167 7.97 1.28 -12.72
C GLU A 167 9.30 1.77 -12.16
N LYS A 168 9.28 2.82 -11.33
CA LYS A 168 10.50 3.31 -10.66
C LYS A 168 10.96 2.30 -9.61
N SER A 169 12.27 2.20 -9.44
CA SER A 169 12.90 1.20 -8.56
C SER A 169 12.41 -0.23 -8.87
N PRO A 170 12.65 -0.75 -10.07
CA PRO A 170 12.20 -2.09 -10.47
C PRO A 170 12.84 -3.17 -9.59
N ARG A 171 12.23 -4.34 -9.59
CA ARG A 171 12.83 -5.55 -9.04
C ARG A 171 13.50 -6.33 -10.15
N TYR A 172 14.56 -7.03 -9.79
CA TYR A 172 15.28 -7.92 -10.69
C TYR A 172 15.22 -9.35 -10.16
N LEU A 173 15.03 -10.30 -11.07
CA LEU A 173 15.09 -11.73 -10.81
C LEU A 173 16.38 -12.29 -11.41
N GLU A 174 17.17 -12.98 -10.58
CA GLU A 174 18.38 -13.67 -11.03
C GLU A 174 18.09 -15.12 -11.49
N GLU A 175 19.04 -15.69 -12.22
CA GLU A 175 18.94 -17.06 -12.79
C GLU A 175 18.79 -18.15 -11.72
N GLY A 176 19.20 -17.91 -10.47
CA GLY A 176 19.07 -18.85 -9.35
C GLY A 176 17.65 -19.14 -8.86
N CYS A 177 16.61 -18.62 -9.51
CA CYS A 177 15.23 -18.79 -9.08
C CYS A 177 14.71 -20.22 -9.32
N LYS A 178 14.37 -20.95 -8.25
CA LYS A 178 13.78 -22.30 -8.32
C LYS A 178 12.27 -22.33 -8.54
N GLY A 179 11.60 -21.19 -8.64
CA GLY A 179 10.15 -21.12 -8.84
C GLY A 179 9.28 -21.56 -7.66
N CYS A 180 9.78 -21.53 -6.43
CA CYS A 180 9.07 -22.00 -5.22
C CYS A 180 7.90 -21.11 -4.77
N ARG A 181 7.72 -19.92 -5.37
CA ARG A 181 6.67 -18.93 -5.08
C ARG A 181 6.62 -18.44 -3.62
N ALA A 182 7.68 -18.62 -2.83
CA ALA A 182 7.73 -18.10 -1.45
C ALA A 182 7.63 -16.56 -1.42
N CYS A 183 8.22 -15.89 -2.41
CA CYS A 183 8.14 -14.43 -2.59
C CYS A 183 6.70 -13.92 -2.86
N GLU A 184 5.90 -14.68 -3.62
CA GLU A 184 4.50 -14.34 -3.91
C GLU A 184 3.63 -14.51 -2.66
N ARG A 185 3.82 -15.59 -1.90
CA ARG A 185 3.12 -15.82 -0.61
C ARG A 185 3.46 -14.76 0.44
N ALA A 186 4.70 -14.26 0.44
CA ALA A 186 5.13 -13.20 1.34
C ALA A 186 4.74 -11.79 0.87
N CYS A 187 4.25 -11.64 -0.36
CA CYS A 187 3.93 -10.34 -0.93
C CYS A 187 2.66 -9.76 -0.30
N PRO A 188 2.72 -8.59 0.37
CA PRO A 188 1.53 -7.97 0.96
C PRO A 188 0.45 -7.60 -0.07
N MET A 189 0.82 -7.45 -1.34
CA MET A 189 -0.13 -7.16 -2.43
C MET A 189 -0.55 -8.40 -3.21
N ASN A 190 -0.09 -9.60 -2.80
CA ASN A 190 -0.38 -10.85 -3.49
C ASN A 190 -0.12 -10.76 -5.01
N LEU A 191 1.06 -10.25 -5.38
CA LEU A 191 1.47 -10.09 -6.78
C LEU A 191 2.06 -11.40 -7.30
N SER A 192 1.77 -11.72 -8.56
CA SER A 192 2.51 -12.75 -9.31
C SER A 192 3.89 -12.17 -9.65
N ILE A 193 4.94 -12.66 -9.00
CA ILE A 193 6.30 -12.10 -9.09
C ILE A 193 7.11 -12.89 -10.13
N ILE A 194 6.93 -14.19 -10.16
CA ILE A 194 7.74 -15.12 -10.99
C ILE A 194 6.91 -15.75 -12.14
N GLY A 195 5.95 -15.00 -12.69
CA GLY A 195 5.02 -15.50 -13.71
C GLY A 195 5.69 -16.34 -14.80
N ASP A 196 6.62 -15.76 -15.55
CA ASP A 196 7.29 -16.43 -16.67
C ASP A 196 8.67 -16.99 -16.32
N LYS A 197 9.11 -16.88 -15.06
CA LYS A 197 10.43 -17.32 -14.54
C LYS A 197 11.63 -16.81 -15.35
N GLN A 198 11.46 -15.75 -16.14
CA GLN A 198 12.55 -15.18 -16.91
C GLN A 198 13.43 -14.29 -16.03
N PRO A 199 14.76 -14.50 -16.02
CA PRO A 199 15.68 -13.59 -15.36
C PRO A 199 15.60 -12.19 -15.94
N GLY A 200 15.80 -11.18 -15.09
CA GLY A 200 15.83 -9.79 -15.54
C GLY A 200 14.89 -8.88 -14.79
N ARG A 201 14.53 -7.78 -15.42
CA ARG A 201 13.66 -6.74 -14.83
C ARG A 201 12.22 -7.20 -14.74
N LEU A 202 11.67 -7.17 -13.53
CA LEU A 202 10.27 -7.51 -13.28
C LEU A 202 9.36 -6.29 -13.46
N HIS A 203 8.32 -6.42 -14.28
CA HIS A 203 7.29 -5.39 -14.47
C HIS A 203 6.22 -5.52 -13.39
N LEU A 204 6.43 -4.87 -12.27
CA LEU A 204 5.55 -4.92 -11.10
C LEU A 204 5.09 -3.50 -10.66
N PRO A 205 4.20 -2.85 -11.43
CA PRO A 205 3.78 -1.45 -11.15
C PRO A 205 3.04 -1.30 -9.81
N ASP A 206 2.45 -2.37 -9.30
CA ASP A 206 1.78 -2.39 -8.00
C ASP A 206 2.69 -2.75 -6.82
N CYS A 207 4.00 -2.91 -7.06
CA CYS A 207 4.98 -3.22 -6.02
C CYS A 207 5.10 -2.10 -4.99
N LEU A 208 4.96 -2.45 -3.71
CA LEU A 208 5.10 -1.53 -2.57
C LEU A 208 6.56 -1.18 -2.23
N LYS A 209 7.52 -1.70 -2.98
CA LYS A 209 8.96 -1.50 -2.75
C LYS A 209 9.38 -1.91 -1.32
N CYS A 210 8.76 -2.97 -0.79
CA CYS A 210 9.06 -3.53 0.53
C CYS A 210 10.01 -4.73 0.41
N PRO A 211 10.76 -5.09 1.47
CA PRO A 211 11.75 -6.16 1.41
C PRO A 211 11.17 -7.57 1.59
N GLU A 212 9.87 -7.73 1.82
CA GLU A 212 9.29 -9.02 2.25
C GLU A 212 9.56 -10.19 1.29
N CYS A 213 9.52 -9.95 -0.03
CA CYS A 213 9.81 -11.00 -1.01
C CYS A 213 11.30 -11.37 -1.06
N GLN A 214 12.22 -10.45 -0.75
CA GLN A 214 13.65 -10.74 -0.62
C GLN A 214 13.91 -11.59 0.63
N VAL A 215 13.34 -11.19 1.77
CA VAL A 215 13.47 -11.94 3.04
C VAL A 215 12.92 -13.35 2.94
N ALA A 216 11.84 -13.54 2.17
CA ALA A 216 11.21 -14.83 1.99
C ALA A 216 11.89 -15.73 0.94
N CYS A 217 12.81 -15.19 0.13
CA CYS A 217 13.46 -15.95 -0.93
C CYS A 217 14.63 -16.79 -0.40
N PRO A 218 14.52 -18.13 -0.40
CA PRO A 218 15.61 -18.99 0.09
C PRO A 218 16.85 -18.96 -0.79
N GLN A 219 16.69 -18.61 -2.07
CA GLN A 219 17.80 -18.51 -3.03
C GLN A 219 18.34 -17.08 -3.14
N GLN A 220 17.74 -16.10 -2.45
CA GLN A 220 18.10 -14.68 -2.53
C GLN A 220 18.14 -14.13 -3.97
N ALA A 221 17.38 -14.72 -4.88
CA ALA A 221 17.37 -14.39 -6.30
C ALA A 221 16.55 -13.11 -6.64
N LEU A 222 16.16 -12.32 -5.67
CA LEU A 222 15.39 -11.08 -5.87
C LEU A 222 16.11 -9.86 -5.29
N HIS A 223 16.36 -8.86 -6.16
CA HIS A 223 17.05 -7.62 -5.79
C HIS A 223 16.26 -6.37 -6.20
N PHE A 224 16.62 -5.20 -5.61
CA PHE A 224 16.17 -3.86 -6.05
C PHE A 224 17.14 -3.32 -7.09
#